data_ce9fb65d299efa4b48b55d8a3cdeb37f
#
_entry.id   ce9fb65d299efa4b48b55d8a3cdeb37f
#
_cell.length_a   1.000
_cell.length_b   1.000
_cell.length_c   1.000
_cell.angle_alpha   90.00
_cell.angle_beta   90.00
_cell.angle_gamma   90.00
#
_symmetry.space_group_name_H-M   'P 1'
#
loop_
_entity.id
_entity.type
_entity.pdbx_description
1 polymer ?
#
loop_
_entity_poly.entity_id
_entity_poly.type
_entity_poly.pdbx_seq_one_letter_code
_entity_poly.pdbx_strand_id
1 'polypeptide(L)'
;MLTLIPMSLAGANAFVAEHHRHHRPVVGHKFSIGCEKDGQLVGVAIVGRPVSRHLDDGLTLEVTRLCTTGEKNACSMLYGAAARAAKAIGYRRIITYTLDTEAGASIRAAGWRCAGPAGGLRWTGKRRPAADLYPAQMKLRYEKQL
;
A
#
# COMPACT_ATOMS: atom_id res chain seq x y z
N MET A 1 14.63 -5.59 -17.45
CA MET A 1 13.32 -4.90 -17.63
C MET A 1 12.33 -5.39 -16.58
N LEU A 2 11.63 -4.47 -15.98
CA LEU A 2 10.60 -4.81 -15.02
C LEU A 2 9.30 -5.17 -15.75
N THR A 3 8.64 -6.23 -15.28
CA THR A 3 7.40 -6.73 -15.87
C THR A 3 6.36 -6.93 -14.78
N LEU A 4 5.13 -6.50 -15.04
CA LEU A 4 4.03 -6.72 -14.10
C LEU A 4 3.41 -8.10 -14.34
N ILE A 5 3.04 -8.76 -13.25
CA ILE A 5 2.36 -10.05 -13.30
C ILE A 5 1.16 -10.06 -12.35
N PRO A 6 0.14 -10.88 -12.62
CA PRO A 6 -0.91 -11.08 -11.65
C PRO A 6 -0.39 -11.87 -10.44
N MET A 7 -0.95 -11.60 -9.28
CA MET A 7 -0.58 -12.28 -8.04
C MET A 7 -1.82 -12.74 -7.29
N SER A 8 -1.75 -13.92 -6.69
CA SER A 8 -2.73 -14.30 -5.70
C SER A 8 -2.46 -13.59 -4.38
N LEU A 9 -3.48 -13.48 -3.53
CA LEU A 9 -3.29 -12.92 -2.19
C LEU A 9 -2.28 -13.74 -1.39
N ALA A 10 -2.39 -15.08 -1.47
CA ALA A 10 -1.46 -15.96 -0.77
C ALA A 10 -0.01 -15.74 -1.20
N GLY A 11 0.23 -15.61 -2.51
CA GLY A 11 1.57 -15.34 -3.05
C GLY A 11 2.11 -13.98 -2.63
N ALA A 12 1.26 -12.97 -2.66
CA ALA A 12 1.65 -11.62 -2.23
C ALA A 12 1.95 -11.57 -0.73
N ASN A 13 1.11 -12.20 0.10
CA ASN A 13 1.35 -12.29 1.53
C ASN A 13 2.66 -13.03 1.85
N ALA A 14 2.97 -14.09 1.11
CA ALA A 14 4.21 -14.84 1.29
C ALA A 14 5.43 -13.97 1.00
N PHE A 15 5.38 -13.17 -0.05
CA PHE A 15 6.46 -12.25 -0.39
C PHE A 15 6.64 -11.19 0.71
N VAL A 16 5.54 -10.61 1.19
CA VAL A 16 5.58 -9.62 2.26
C VAL A 16 6.16 -10.22 3.54
N ALA A 17 5.76 -11.45 3.90
CA ALA A 17 6.27 -12.12 5.09
C ALA A 17 7.78 -12.37 5.00
N GLU A 18 8.29 -12.68 3.82
CA GLU A 18 9.72 -12.91 3.61
C GLU A 18 10.55 -11.62 3.70
N HIS A 19 10.02 -10.51 3.18
CA HIS A 19 10.78 -9.26 3.05
C HIS A 19 10.43 -8.20 4.09
N HIS A 20 9.24 -8.28 4.71
CA HIS A 20 8.78 -7.33 5.74
C HIS A 20 8.17 -8.10 6.91
N ARG A 21 9.00 -8.56 7.81
CA ARG A 21 8.62 -9.43 8.93
C ARG A 21 7.63 -8.81 9.92
N HIS A 22 7.49 -7.49 9.91
CA HIS A 22 6.64 -6.78 10.88
C HIS A 22 5.19 -6.63 10.42
N HIS A 23 4.88 -7.00 9.19
CA HIS A 23 3.53 -6.88 8.67
C HIS A 23 2.79 -8.21 8.79
N ARG A 24 1.58 -8.14 9.34
CA ARG A 24 0.70 -9.30 9.36
C ARG A 24 0.17 -9.57 7.95
N PRO A 25 -0.14 -10.83 7.63
CA PRO A 25 -0.81 -11.13 6.37
C PRO A 25 -2.11 -10.37 6.23
N VAL A 26 -2.40 -9.92 5.03
CA VAL A 26 -3.67 -9.28 4.71
C VAL A 26 -4.73 -10.35 4.56
N VAL A 27 -5.89 -10.17 5.19
CA VAL A 27 -6.97 -11.17 5.21
C VAL A 27 -7.74 -11.21 3.89
N GLY A 28 -7.86 -10.07 3.21
CA GLY A 28 -8.60 -9.99 1.96
C GLY A 28 -8.04 -8.93 1.04
N HIS A 29 -8.37 -9.04 -0.24
CA HIS A 29 -7.98 -8.05 -1.23
C HIS A 29 -9.02 -7.95 -2.33
N LYS A 30 -8.89 -6.91 -3.15
CA LYS A 30 -9.58 -6.82 -4.42
C LYS A 30 -8.71 -7.41 -5.52
N PHE A 31 -7.41 -7.07 -5.51
CA PHE A 31 -6.43 -7.66 -6.41
C PHE A 31 -5.02 -7.45 -5.85
N SER A 32 -4.09 -8.23 -6.36
CA SER A 32 -2.67 -8.06 -6.06
C SER A 32 -1.88 -8.09 -7.36
N ILE A 33 -0.75 -7.40 -7.36
CA ILE A 33 0.11 -7.25 -8.53
C ILE A 33 1.53 -7.59 -8.12
N GLY A 34 2.22 -8.34 -8.95
CA GLY A 34 3.64 -8.60 -8.80
C GLY A 34 4.46 -7.83 -9.81
N CYS A 35 5.72 -7.61 -9.47
CA CYS A 35 6.70 -7.03 -10.36
C CYS A 35 7.90 -7.98 -10.43
N GLU A 36 8.28 -8.37 -11.62
CA GLU A 36 9.41 -9.27 -11.86
C GLU A 36 10.54 -8.57 -12.60
N LYS A 37 11.75 -9.02 -12.32
CA LYS A 37 12.94 -8.67 -13.10
C LYS A 37 13.68 -9.94 -13.39
N ASP A 38 13.92 -10.21 -14.69
CA ASP A 38 14.64 -11.40 -15.14
C ASP A 38 14.05 -12.70 -14.58
N GLY A 39 12.71 -12.77 -14.53
CA GLY A 39 11.99 -13.95 -14.06
C GLY A 39 11.89 -14.07 -12.53
N GLN A 40 12.46 -13.12 -11.78
CA GLN A 40 12.39 -13.13 -10.32
C GLN A 40 11.42 -12.08 -9.81
N LEU A 41 10.61 -12.46 -8.83
CA LEU A 41 9.69 -11.54 -8.18
C LEU A 41 10.49 -10.55 -7.31
N VAL A 42 10.37 -9.27 -7.60
CA VAL A 42 11.09 -8.20 -6.90
C VAL A 42 10.16 -7.25 -6.15
N GLY A 43 8.87 -7.40 -6.30
CA GLY A 43 7.93 -6.57 -5.57
C GLY A 43 6.49 -7.03 -5.72
N VAL A 44 5.66 -6.67 -4.75
CA VAL A 44 4.22 -6.93 -4.79
C VAL A 44 3.46 -5.73 -4.25
N ALA A 45 2.24 -5.54 -4.74
CA ALA A 45 1.28 -4.62 -4.17
C ALA A 45 -0.01 -5.38 -3.89
N ILE A 46 -0.58 -5.18 -2.72
CA ILE A 46 -1.88 -5.73 -2.35
C ILE A 46 -2.86 -4.56 -2.25
N VAL A 47 -3.96 -4.65 -2.98
CA VAL A 47 -4.94 -3.58 -3.08
C VAL A 47 -6.29 -4.11 -2.61
N GLY A 48 -6.92 -3.40 -1.71
CA GLY A 48 -8.19 -3.80 -1.15
C GLY A 48 -9.03 -2.62 -0.67
N ARG A 49 -10.04 -2.92 0.10
CA ARG A 49 -10.91 -1.91 0.68
C ARG A 49 -10.12 -1.08 1.69
N PRO A 50 -10.42 0.23 1.81
CA PRO A 50 -9.77 1.05 2.83
C PRO A 50 -9.99 0.46 4.23
N VAL A 51 -8.92 0.44 5.03
CA VAL A 51 -8.99 0.00 6.43
C VAL A 51 -9.83 0.99 7.23
N SER A 52 -9.75 2.28 6.91
CA SER A 52 -10.57 3.30 7.54
C SER A 52 -12.01 3.23 7.01
N ARG A 53 -12.96 3.02 7.90
CA ARG A 53 -14.38 2.99 7.53
C ARG A 53 -14.85 4.31 6.94
N HIS A 54 -14.24 5.41 7.33
CA HIS A 54 -14.62 6.74 6.85
C HIS A 54 -14.23 6.97 5.39
N LEU A 55 -13.25 6.22 4.89
CA LEU A 55 -12.78 6.33 3.52
C LEU A 55 -13.32 5.22 2.62
N ASP A 56 -13.99 4.22 3.21
CA ASP A 56 -14.56 3.09 2.46
C ASP A 56 -15.95 3.46 1.92
N ASP A 57 -15.95 4.24 0.85
CA ASP A 57 -17.17 4.77 0.24
C ASP A 57 -17.65 3.94 -0.97
N GLY A 58 -17.05 2.78 -1.21
CA GLY A 58 -17.37 1.92 -2.36
C GLY A 58 -16.68 2.33 -3.65
N LEU A 59 -16.04 3.49 -3.69
CA LEU A 59 -15.37 4.04 -4.87
C LEU A 59 -13.89 4.33 -4.61
N THR A 60 -13.38 3.96 -3.44
CA THR A 60 -12.00 4.14 -3.02
C THR A 60 -11.37 2.79 -2.73
N LEU A 61 -10.15 2.59 -3.19
CA LEU A 61 -9.31 1.46 -2.82
C LEU A 61 -8.08 1.93 -2.06
N GLU A 62 -7.47 1.01 -1.34
CA GLU A 62 -6.23 1.27 -0.62
C GLU A 62 -5.16 0.26 -1.04
N VAL A 63 -3.95 0.74 -1.29
CA VAL A 63 -2.78 -0.14 -1.34
C VAL A 63 -2.42 -0.44 0.11
N THR A 64 -2.86 -1.60 0.59
CA THR A 64 -2.71 -2.00 1.99
C THR A 64 -1.31 -2.51 2.29
N ARG A 65 -0.62 -3.03 1.29
CA ARG A 65 0.77 -3.46 1.38
C ARG A 65 1.45 -3.19 0.04
N LEU A 66 2.65 -2.66 0.10
CA LEU A 66 3.56 -2.61 -1.03
C LEU A 66 4.96 -2.91 -0.51
N CYS A 67 5.58 -3.90 -1.10
CA CYS A 67 6.85 -4.42 -0.63
C CYS A 67 7.73 -4.75 -1.83
N THR A 68 8.98 -4.31 -1.81
CA THR A 68 9.94 -4.63 -2.85
C THR A 68 11.27 -5.08 -2.24
N THR A 69 12.11 -5.68 -3.06
CA THR A 69 13.48 -6.04 -2.66
C THR A 69 14.42 -4.83 -2.66
N GLY A 70 13.93 -3.64 -3.01
CA GLY A 70 14.76 -2.45 -3.23
C GLY A 70 15.11 -2.23 -4.68
N GLU A 71 14.57 -3.04 -5.58
CA GLU A 71 14.83 -2.89 -7.02
C GLU A 71 14.39 -1.53 -7.51
N LYS A 72 15.26 -0.86 -8.28
CA LYS A 72 15.00 0.47 -8.80
C LYS A 72 13.72 0.49 -9.63
N ASN A 73 12.88 1.48 -9.40
CA ASN A 73 11.61 1.73 -10.09
C ASN A 73 10.49 0.72 -9.79
N ALA A 74 10.73 -0.33 -9.00
CA ALA A 74 9.69 -1.31 -8.68
C ALA A 74 8.53 -0.68 -7.90
N CYS A 75 8.83 0.15 -6.91
CA CYS A 75 7.78 0.81 -6.11
C CYS A 75 6.89 1.71 -6.98
N SER A 76 7.50 2.61 -7.77
CA SER A 76 6.72 3.53 -8.59
C SER A 76 5.93 2.79 -9.67
N MET A 77 6.48 1.73 -10.24
CA MET A 77 5.76 0.90 -11.20
C MET A 77 4.54 0.23 -10.56
N LEU A 78 4.68 -0.30 -9.35
CA LEU A 78 3.57 -0.93 -8.64
C LEU A 78 2.47 0.06 -8.25
N TYR A 79 2.84 1.24 -7.75
CA TYR A 79 1.86 2.28 -7.43
C TYR A 79 1.12 2.74 -8.68
N GLY A 80 1.83 2.92 -9.78
CA GLY A 80 1.21 3.29 -11.06
C GLY A 80 0.26 2.22 -11.58
N ALA A 81 0.68 0.96 -11.51
CA ALA A 81 -0.15 -0.18 -11.95
C ALA A 81 -1.40 -0.33 -11.08
N ALA A 82 -1.27 -0.17 -9.75
CA ALA A 82 -2.40 -0.25 -8.85
C ALA A 82 -3.46 0.81 -9.20
N ALA A 83 -3.02 2.03 -9.47
CA ALA A 83 -3.92 3.12 -9.85
C ALA A 83 -4.62 2.84 -11.18
N ARG A 84 -3.88 2.38 -12.19
CA ARG A 84 -4.46 2.05 -13.50
C ARG A 84 -5.47 0.92 -13.41
N ALA A 85 -5.15 -0.13 -12.64
CA ALA A 85 -6.06 -1.26 -12.44
C ALA A 85 -7.33 -0.83 -11.72
N ALA A 86 -7.20 -0.05 -10.65
CA ALA A 86 -8.35 0.47 -9.91
C ALA A 86 -9.25 1.33 -10.81
N LYS A 87 -8.66 2.20 -11.61
CA LYS A 87 -9.41 3.03 -12.55
C LYS A 87 -10.16 2.18 -13.58
N ALA A 88 -9.49 1.17 -14.12
CA ALA A 88 -10.09 0.28 -15.13
C ALA A 88 -11.31 -0.47 -14.57
N ILE A 89 -11.33 -0.78 -13.29
CA ILE A 89 -12.45 -1.48 -12.64
C ILE A 89 -13.60 -0.51 -12.31
N GLY A 90 -13.33 0.80 -12.28
CA GLY A 90 -14.36 1.80 -12.03
C GLY A 90 -14.23 2.54 -10.70
N TYR A 91 -13.16 2.34 -9.96
CA TYR A 91 -12.91 3.11 -8.75
C TYR A 91 -12.50 4.54 -9.10
N ARG A 92 -12.75 5.47 -8.19
CA ARG A 92 -12.51 6.90 -8.41
C ARG A 92 -11.36 7.47 -7.62
N ARG A 93 -10.88 6.73 -6.61
CA ARG A 93 -9.77 7.18 -5.78
C ARG A 93 -8.99 5.97 -5.29
N ILE A 94 -7.69 6.13 -5.17
CA ILE A 94 -6.84 5.14 -4.51
C ILE A 94 -5.96 5.86 -3.49
N ILE A 95 -5.77 5.22 -2.33
CA ILE A 95 -5.01 5.79 -1.21
C ILE A 95 -3.96 4.81 -0.73
N THR A 96 -2.97 5.34 -0.04
CA THR A 96 -2.00 4.54 0.70
C THR A 96 -1.43 5.37 1.85
N TYR A 97 -0.75 4.71 2.77
CA TYR A 97 -0.13 5.37 3.93
C TYR A 97 1.34 5.03 3.99
N THR A 98 2.16 6.01 4.35
CA THR A 98 3.58 5.82 4.63
C THR A 98 3.90 6.46 5.96
N LEU A 99 5.01 6.05 6.58
CA LEU A 99 5.54 6.77 7.73
C LEU A 99 6.08 8.12 7.26
N ASP A 100 5.98 9.14 8.10
CA ASP A 100 6.46 10.48 7.76
C ASP A 100 7.99 10.53 7.59
N THR A 101 8.69 9.54 8.13
CA THR A 101 10.15 9.41 7.97
C THR A 101 10.54 8.75 6.65
N GLU A 102 9.60 8.16 5.94
CA GLU A 102 9.86 7.52 4.65
C GLU A 102 9.76 8.53 3.52
N ALA A 103 10.65 8.38 2.53
CA ALA A 103 10.59 9.22 1.34
C ALA A 103 9.40 8.82 0.48
N GLY A 104 8.50 9.77 0.22
CA GLY A 104 7.36 9.55 -0.67
C GLY A 104 7.72 9.68 -2.15
N ALA A 105 8.99 9.62 -2.50
CA ALA A 105 9.45 9.87 -3.88
C ALA A 105 8.82 8.90 -4.89
N SER A 106 8.76 7.61 -4.55
CA SER A 106 8.19 6.61 -5.45
C SER A 106 6.70 6.83 -5.68
N ILE A 107 5.99 7.25 -4.65
CA ILE A 107 4.55 7.51 -4.73
C ILE A 107 4.30 8.76 -5.57
N ARG A 108 5.07 9.82 -5.33
CA ARG A 108 4.97 11.06 -6.11
C ARG A 108 5.35 10.82 -7.57
N ALA A 109 6.39 10.00 -7.81
CA ALA A 109 6.78 9.62 -9.16
C ALA A 109 5.66 8.90 -9.91
N ALA A 110 4.79 8.20 -9.20
CA ALA A 110 3.62 7.54 -9.78
C ALA A 110 2.42 8.48 -9.95
N GLY A 111 2.57 9.77 -9.62
CA GLY A 111 1.53 10.78 -9.82
C GLY A 111 0.55 10.92 -8.66
N TRP A 112 0.87 10.39 -7.50
CA TRP A 112 0.04 10.55 -6.30
C TRP A 112 0.43 11.80 -5.54
N ARG A 113 -0.51 12.39 -4.80
CA ARG A 113 -0.24 13.57 -3.98
C ARG A 113 -0.35 13.24 -2.49
N CYS A 114 0.39 13.97 -1.68
CA CYS A 114 0.28 13.86 -0.23
C CYS A 114 -0.99 14.60 0.23
N ALA A 115 -1.89 13.88 0.88
CA ALA A 115 -3.11 14.46 1.43
C ALA A 115 -2.95 14.96 2.86
N GLY A 116 -1.78 14.72 3.47
CA GLY A 116 -1.45 15.21 4.80
C GLY A 116 -1.30 14.11 5.84
N PRO A 117 -1.07 14.51 7.09
CA PRO A 117 -0.91 13.56 8.19
C PRO A 117 -2.19 12.76 8.42
N ALA A 118 -2.02 11.47 8.77
CA ALA A 118 -3.14 10.59 9.03
C ALA A 118 -2.70 9.49 10.00
N GLY A 119 -3.41 9.32 11.10
CA GLY A 119 -3.08 8.32 12.09
C GLY A 119 -1.79 8.64 12.85
N GLY A 120 -1.26 7.69 13.57
CA GLY A 120 -0.05 7.86 14.37
C GLY A 120 -0.23 8.72 15.61
N LEU A 121 -1.41 9.22 15.86
CA LEU A 121 -1.72 9.97 17.06
C LEU A 121 -1.90 9.00 18.23
N ARG A 122 -1.47 9.43 19.41
CA ARG A 122 -1.72 8.67 20.62
C ARG A 122 -3.22 8.50 20.82
N TRP A 123 -3.61 7.28 21.17
CA TRP A 123 -4.96 7.04 21.64
C TRP A 123 -5.24 7.89 22.88
N THR A 124 -6.22 8.76 22.78
CA THR A 124 -6.68 9.55 23.91
C THR A 124 -8.01 9.06 24.46
N GLY A 125 -8.57 8.01 23.84
CA GLY A 125 -9.87 7.48 24.23
C GLY A 125 -9.79 6.42 25.34
N LYS A 126 -10.96 5.96 25.78
CA LYS A 126 -11.10 5.00 26.87
C LYS A 126 -10.49 3.63 26.59
N ARG A 127 -10.24 3.30 25.36
CA ARG A 127 -9.64 2.02 24.95
C ARG A 127 -8.23 2.24 24.45
N ARG A 128 -7.37 2.57 25.34
CA ARG A 128 -5.96 2.65 25.03
C ARG A 128 -5.40 1.23 25.00
N PRO A 129 -4.67 0.83 23.94
CA PRO A 129 -3.95 -0.44 23.94
C PRO A 129 -3.00 -0.48 25.14
N ALA A 130 -2.85 -1.66 25.74
CA ALA A 130 -1.97 -1.84 26.90
C ALA A 130 -0.50 -1.58 26.55
N ALA A 131 -0.14 -1.64 25.27
CA ALA A 131 1.18 -1.28 24.75
C ALA A 131 1.00 -0.60 23.41
N ASP A 132 1.77 0.45 23.17
CA ASP A 132 1.83 1.05 21.83
C ASP A 132 2.48 0.04 20.90
N LEU A 133 1.65 -0.71 20.16
CA LEU A 133 2.10 -1.69 19.19
C LEU A 133 2.81 -1.04 18.01
N TYR A 134 2.62 0.26 17.82
CA TYR A 134 3.22 1.03 16.76
C TYR A 134 3.86 2.27 17.35
N PRO A 135 5.07 2.62 16.90
CA PRO A 135 5.67 3.88 17.32
C PRO A 135 4.70 5.03 17.04
N ALA A 136 4.70 6.05 17.90
CA ALA A 136 3.87 7.24 17.71
C ALA A 136 4.40 8.09 16.54
N GLN A 137 4.73 7.46 15.41
CA GLN A 137 5.14 8.14 14.20
C GLN A 137 3.92 8.54 13.41
N MET A 138 3.91 9.79 12.97
CA MET A 138 2.88 10.27 12.06
C MET A 138 2.96 9.50 10.75
N LYS A 139 1.81 9.08 10.26
CA LYS A 139 1.69 8.56 8.91
C LYS A 139 1.27 9.68 7.99
N LEU A 140 1.70 9.59 6.75
CA LEU A 140 1.24 10.46 5.68
C LEU A 140 0.32 9.65 4.78
N ARG A 141 -0.83 10.23 4.45
CA ARG A 141 -1.73 9.64 3.47
C ARG A 141 -1.42 10.24 2.11
N TYR A 142 -1.25 9.37 1.14
CA TYR A 142 -1.15 9.76 -0.26
C TYR A 142 -2.38 9.28 -1.00
N GLU A 143 -2.80 10.03 -2.00
CA GLU A 143 -3.96 9.68 -2.78
C GLU A 143 -3.80 10.06 -4.24
N LYS A 144 -4.56 9.38 -5.09
CA LYS A 144 -4.65 9.71 -6.50
C LYS A 144 -6.11 9.66 -6.92
N GLN A 145 -6.57 10.71 -7.56
CA GLN A 145 -7.88 10.72 -8.19
C GLN A 145 -7.79 9.97 -9.52
N LEU A 146 -8.78 9.14 -9.79
CA LEU A 146 -8.76 8.22 -10.93
C LEU A 146 -9.71 8.63 -12.04
#